data_1953c49c0a82c3da2dea474b19a48201
#
_entry.id   1953c49c0a82c3da2dea474b19a48201
#
_cell.length_a   1.000
_cell.length_b   1.000
_cell.length_c   1.000
_cell.angle_alpha   90.00
_cell.angle_beta   90.00
_cell.angle_gamma   90.00
#
_symmetry.space_group_name_H-M   'P 1'
#
loop_
_entity.id
_entity.type
_entity.pdbx_description
1 polymer ?
#
loop_
_entity_poly.entity_id
_entity_poly.type
_entity_poly.pdbx_seq_one_letter_code
_entity_poly.pdbx_strand_id
1 'polypeptide(L)'
;SHACEGRQLATLFFEPSTRTRLSFESAMLSLGGSVLGFSESSSSSTAKGETVGDTVRAVSCYADIIAMRHPKEGAPYAAAQVAEIPIINAGDGGHNHPTQTLTDLLTIYREKGRLDNYTIGFCGDLKFGRTVHSLVNALSRYDNINFVFISPQELKLPRYVKEEALKSRGIAYSQTTDLEAVLPQLDAVSYTHLTLP
;
A
#
# COMPACT_ATOMS: atom_id res chain seq x y z
N SER A 1 24.79 0.53 -3.51
CA SER A 1 24.52 -0.92 -3.56
C SER A 1 24.46 -1.39 -5.00
N HIS A 2 24.97 -2.58 -5.32
CA HIS A 2 24.92 -3.20 -6.64
C HIS A 2 23.99 -4.43 -6.67
N ALA A 3 23.02 -4.47 -5.73
CA ALA A 3 22.11 -5.62 -5.57
C ALA A 3 21.24 -5.91 -6.80
N CYS A 4 20.98 -4.89 -7.62
CA CYS A 4 20.18 -4.98 -8.85
C CYS A 4 20.99 -4.69 -10.11
N GLU A 5 22.33 -4.85 -10.08
CA GLU A 5 23.15 -4.65 -11.26
C GLU A 5 22.75 -5.61 -12.38
N GLY A 6 22.57 -5.06 -13.60
CA GLY A 6 22.07 -5.81 -14.76
C GLY A 6 20.57 -6.15 -14.75
N ARG A 7 19.83 -5.71 -13.73
CA ARG A 7 18.37 -5.92 -13.63
C ARG A 7 17.61 -4.68 -14.09
N GLN A 8 16.41 -4.91 -14.62
CA GLN A 8 15.54 -3.88 -15.15
C GLN A 8 14.16 -3.89 -14.51
N LEU A 9 13.75 -2.74 -13.97
CA LEU A 9 12.42 -2.53 -13.43
C LEU A 9 11.53 -1.85 -14.48
N ALA A 10 10.34 -2.39 -14.73
CA ALA A 10 9.31 -1.69 -15.47
C ALA A 10 8.32 -1.02 -14.52
N THR A 11 8.08 0.29 -14.69
CA THR A 11 7.06 1.04 -13.96
C THR A 11 5.83 1.26 -14.85
N LEU A 12 4.76 0.49 -14.59
CA LEU A 12 3.50 0.55 -15.35
C LEU A 12 2.44 1.29 -14.54
N PHE A 13 2.35 2.59 -14.71
CA PHE A 13 1.44 3.45 -13.95
C PHE A 13 0.25 3.85 -14.82
N PHE A 14 -0.83 3.06 -14.76
CA PHE A 14 -2.11 3.32 -15.43
C PHE A 14 -2.92 4.42 -14.72
N GLU A 15 -2.56 4.74 -13.49
CA GLU A 15 -3.06 5.85 -12.70
C GLU A 15 -1.88 6.75 -12.30
N PRO A 16 -1.95 8.08 -12.51
CA PRO A 16 -0.86 8.98 -12.17
C PRO A 16 -0.48 8.93 -10.69
N SER A 17 0.81 8.82 -10.40
CA SER A 17 1.35 8.88 -9.05
C SER A 17 2.83 9.23 -9.07
N THR A 18 3.15 10.52 -8.99
CA THR A 18 4.51 11.02 -9.07
C THR A 18 5.41 10.45 -7.98
N ARG A 19 4.98 10.54 -6.72
CA ARG A 19 5.80 10.09 -5.57
C ARG A 19 6.09 8.60 -5.60
N THR A 20 5.07 7.78 -5.80
CA THR A 20 5.23 6.32 -5.82
C THR A 20 6.12 5.87 -6.98
N ARG A 21 5.90 6.42 -8.18
CA ARG A 21 6.71 6.08 -9.35
C ARG A 21 8.18 6.44 -9.13
N LEU A 22 8.47 7.71 -8.76
CA LEU A 22 9.83 8.17 -8.50
C LEU A 22 10.51 7.38 -7.37
N SER A 23 9.77 6.94 -6.35
CA SER A 23 10.32 6.11 -5.28
C SER A 23 10.82 4.76 -5.79
N PHE A 24 10.04 4.07 -6.64
CA PHE A 24 10.46 2.83 -7.27
C PHE A 24 11.66 3.00 -8.20
N GLU A 25 11.61 4.02 -9.05
CA GLU A 25 12.66 4.32 -10.02
C GLU A 25 13.97 4.68 -9.31
N SER A 26 13.91 5.58 -8.32
CA SER A 26 15.05 5.98 -7.51
C SER A 26 15.65 4.80 -6.73
N ALA A 27 14.81 3.94 -6.15
CA ALA A 27 15.27 2.76 -5.43
C ALA A 27 16.03 1.80 -6.37
N MET A 28 15.47 1.51 -7.55
CA MET A 28 16.11 0.61 -8.52
C MET A 28 17.45 1.16 -9.02
N LEU A 29 17.52 2.44 -9.35
CA LEU A 29 18.76 3.12 -9.75
C LEU A 29 19.81 3.11 -8.63
N SER A 30 19.39 3.36 -7.38
CA SER A 30 20.29 3.33 -6.21
C SER A 30 20.82 1.93 -5.90
N LEU A 31 20.14 0.90 -6.35
CA LEU A 31 20.55 -0.50 -6.26
C LEU A 31 21.39 -0.95 -7.46
N GLY A 32 21.69 -0.08 -8.41
CA GLY A 32 22.52 -0.35 -9.59
C GLY A 32 21.77 -0.92 -10.78
N GLY A 33 20.45 -0.96 -10.74
CA GLY A 33 19.60 -1.42 -11.86
C GLY A 33 19.24 -0.30 -12.82
N SER A 34 18.39 -0.63 -13.78
CA SER A 34 17.84 0.30 -14.77
C SER A 34 16.32 0.32 -14.72
N VAL A 35 15.71 1.36 -15.30
CA VAL A 35 14.26 1.53 -15.30
C VAL A 35 13.73 1.84 -16.68
N LEU A 36 12.52 1.34 -16.98
CA LEU A 36 11.71 1.70 -18.13
C LEU A 36 10.24 1.79 -17.70
N GLY A 37 9.38 2.33 -18.54
CA GLY A 37 7.95 2.32 -18.24
C GLY A 37 7.22 3.57 -18.70
N PHE A 38 5.97 3.70 -18.26
CA PHE A 38 5.11 4.83 -18.59
C PHE A 38 4.30 5.29 -17.37
N SER A 39 3.83 6.53 -17.43
CA SER A 39 2.79 7.07 -16.56
C SER A 39 1.63 7.53 -17.40
N GLU A 40 0.42 7.08 -17.08
CA GLU A 40 -0.84 7.31 -17.77
C GLU A 40 -1.10 6.32 -18.94
N SER A 41 -2.31 5.77 -18.93
CA SER A 41 -2.79 4.85 -19.99
C SER A 41 -2.89 5.52 -21.36
N SER A 42 -3.06 6.86 -21.39
CA SER A 42 -3.14 7.64 -22.64
C SER A 42 -1.81 7.67 -23.42
N SER A 43 -0.68 7.46 -22.75
CA SER A 43 0.65 7.43 -23.36
C SER A 43 1.10 6.02 -23.79
N SER A 44 0.25 5.00 -23.62
CA SER A 44 0.56 3.60 -23.91
C SER A 44 -0.39 3.00 -24.94
N SER A 45 -0.08 1.82 -25.44
CA SER A 45 -0.91 1.06 -26.38
C SER A 45 -2.29 0.69 -25.82
N THR A 46 -2.50 0.77 -24.50
CA THR A 46 -3.81 0.64 -23.85
C THR A 46 -4.82 1.65 -24.36
N ALA A 47 -4.41 2.84 -24.78
CA ALA A 47 -5.27 3.83 -25.45
C ALA A 47 -5.84 3.30 -26.79
N LYS A 48 -5.24 2.27 -27.37
CA LYS A 48 -5.66 1.62 -28.61
C LYS A 48 -6.44 0.32 -28.40
N GLY A 49 -6.83 0.02 -27.13
CA GLY A 49 -7.59 -1.18 -26.78
C GLY A 49 -6.75 -2.41 -26.41
N GLU A 50 -5.43 -2.25 -26.23
CA GLU A 50 -4.57 -3.31 -25.68
C GLU A 50 -4.98 -3.63 -24.23
N THR A 51 -5.11 -4.92 -23.92
CA THR A 51 -5.45 -5.33 -22.54
C THR A 51 -4.24 -5.19 -21.61
N VAL A 52 -4.51 -5.02 -20.30
CA VAL A 52 -3.45 -5.00 -19.26
C VAL A 52 -2.61 -6.29 -19.34
N GLY A 53 -3.25 -7.45 -19.61
CA GLY A 53 -2.57 -8.72 -19.76
C GLY A 53 -1.59 -8.75 -20.93
N ASP A 54 -1.98 -8.19 -22.07
CA ASP A 54 -1.11 -8.13 -23.25
C ASP A 54 0.07 -7.17 -23.03
N THR A 55 -0.21 -6.00 -22.43
CA THR A 55 0.84 -5.06 -22.03
C THR A 55 1.87 -5.74 -21.10
N VAL A 56 1.40 -6.48 -20.10
CA VAL A 56 2.27 -7.17 -19.13
C VAL A 56 3.10 -8.27 -19.80
N ARG A 57 2.53 -9.07 -20.70
CA ARG A 57 3.28 -10.07 -21.45
C ARG A 57 4.36 -9.44 -22.32
N ALA A 58 4.03 -8.36 -23.03
CA ALA A 58 5.01 -7.63 -23.83
C ALA A 58 6.15 -7.07 -22.98
N VAL A 59 5.83 -6.44 -21.82
CA VAL A 59 6.81 -5.86 -20.91
C VAL A 59 7.66 -6.95 -20.24
N SER A 60 7.13 -8.15 -20.02
CA SER A 60 7.89 -9.28 -19.49
C SER A 60 9.08 -9.68 -20.38
N CYS A 61 9.04 -9.32 -21.68
CA CYS A 61 10.18 -9.53 -22.59
C CYS A 61 11.32 -8.51 -22.40
N TYR A 62 11.07 -7.41 -21.68
CA TYR A 62 12.00 -6.28 -21.57
C TYR A 62 12.51 -6.02 -20.16
N ALA A 63 11.86 -6.57 -19.14
CA ALA A 63 12.18 -6.29 -17.75
C ALA A 63 12.28 -7.56 -16.91
N ASP A 64 12.87 -7.44 -15.73
CA ASP A 64 12.98 -8.53 -14.75
C ASP A 64 11.91 -8.47 -13.66
N ILE A 65 11.30 -7.31 -13.47
CA ILE A 65 10.25 -7.06 -12.47
C ILE A 65 9.38 -5.88 -12.88
N ILE A 66 8.12 -5.92 -12.53
CA ILE A 66 7.16 -4.84 -12.82
C ILE A 66 6.66 -4.21 -11.50
N ALA A 67 6.67 -2.89 -11.39
CA ALA A 67 5.89 -2.14 -10.41
C ALA A 67 4.64 -1.58 -11.12
N MET A 68 3.47 -2.09 -10.75
CA MET A 68 2.20 -1.73 -11.39
C MET A 68 1.31 -0.94 -10.46
N ARG A 69 0.81 0.21 -10.93
CA ARG A 69 -0.26 0.97 -10.31
C ARG A 69 -1.45 1.07 -11.27
N HIS A 70 -2.65 0.74 -10.76
CA HIS A 70 -3.84 0.69 -11.60
C HIS A 70 -5.07 1.24 -10.84
N PRO A 71 -5.99 2.00 -11.50
CA PRO A 71 -7.18 2.51 -10.84
C PRO A 71 -8.20 1.43 -10.47
N LYS A 72 -8.17 0.28 -11.17
CA LYS A 72 -9.08 -0.84 -10.94
C LYS A 72 -8.51 -1.80 -9.89
N GLU A 73 -9.33 -2.09 -8.88
CA GLU A 73 -9.01 -3.05 -7.82
C GLU A 73 -8.71 -4.45 -8.38
N GLY A 74 -7.67 -5.08 -7.83
CA GLY A 74 -7.25 -6.42 -8.23
C GLY A 74 -6.50 -6.50 -9.58
N ALA A 75 -6.34 -5.39 -10.32
CA ALA A 75 -5.67 -5.42 -11.62
C ALA A 75 -4.21 -5.93 -11.54
N PRO A 76 -3.37 -5.52 -10.57
CA PRO A 76 -2.02 -6.08 -10.41
C PRO A 76 -2.04 -7.59 -10.12
N TYR A 77 -3.02 -8.07 -9.35
CA TYR A 77 -3.16 -9.50 -9.09
C TYR A 77 -3.53 -10.27 -10.35
N ALA A 78 -4.52 -9.78 -11.12
CA ALA A 78 -4.91 -10.39 -12.38
C ALA A 78 -3.76 -10.38 -13.41
N ALA A 79 -2.99 -9.29 -13.47
CA ALA A 79 -1.80 -9.17 -14.29
C ALA A 79 -0.72 -10.21 -13.91
N ALA A 80 -0.52 -10.44 -12.60
CA ALA A 80 0.44 -11.43 -12.10
C ALA A 80 0.10 -12.88 -12.51
N GLN A 81 -1.17 -13.18 -12.84
CA GLN A 81 -1.56 -14.52 -13.32
C GLN A 81 -1.10 -14.80 -14.76
N VAL A 82 -0.77 -13.77 -15.52
CA VAL A 82 -0.35 -13.88 -16.94
C VAL A 82 1.07 -13.35 -17.18
N ALA A 83 1.68 -12.74 -16.19
CA ALA A 83 3.07 -12.27 -16.27
C ALA A 83 4.07 -13.42 -16.15
N GLU A 84 5.18 -13.33 -16.86
CA GLU A 84 6.30 -14.27 -16.76
C GLU A 84 7.35 -13.80 -15.73
N ILE A 85 7.21 -12.56 -15.22
CA ILE A 85 8.09 -11.93 -14.23
C ILE A 85 7.28 -11.42 -13.04
N PRO A 86 7.88 -11.22 -11.86
CA PRO A 86 7.18 -10.74 -10.68
C PRO A 86 6.53 -9.37 -10.87
N ILE A 87 5.35 -9.19 -10.27
CA ILE A 87 4.64 -7.90 -10.22
C ILE A 87 4.54 -7.41 -8.78
N ILE A 88 4.98 -6.19 -8.55
CA ILE A 88 4.77 -5.45 -7.30
C ILE A 88 3.53 -4.58 -7.46
N ASN A 89 2.55 -4.74 -6.57
CA ASN A 89 1.40 -3.84 -6.49
C ASN A 89 1.83 -2.49 -5.90
N ALA A 90 1.85 -1.45 -6.73
CA ALA A 90 2.16 -0.07 -6.35
C ALA A 90 0.90 0.77 -6.02
N GLY A 91 -0.25 0.10 -5.85
CA GLY A 91 -1.56 0.66 -5.56
C GLY A 91 -2.61 0.23 -6.59
N ASP A 92 -3.75 -0.26 -6.10
CA ASP A 92 -4.85 -0.74 -6.93
C ASP A 92 -6.20 -0.13 -6.49
N GLY A 93 -6.52 1.02 -7.03
CA GLY A 93 -7.77 1.71 -6.74
C GLY A 93 -7.94 2.05 -5.25
N GLY A 94 -9.10 1.71 -4.70
CA GLY A 94 -9.43 1.87 -3.27
C GLY A 94 -9.00 0.70 -2.37
N HIS A 95 -8.48 -0.38 -2.94
CA HIS A 95 -8.29 -1.66 -2.26
C HIS A 95 -7.00 -1.73 -1.42
N ASN A 96 -5.82 -1.71 -2.05
CA ASN A 96 -4.55 -1.90 -1.36
C ASN A 96 -3.49 -0.84 -1.72
N HIS A 97 -2.63 -0.57 -0.74
CA HIS A 97 -1.40 0.19 -0.95
C HIS A 97 -0.22 -0.46 -0.22
N PRO A 98 0.28 -1.62 -0.68
CA PRO A 98 1.27 -2.41 0.05
C PRO A 98 2.56 -1.65 0.34
N THR A 99 3.02 -0.83 -0.59
CA THR A 99 4.27 -0.08 -0.43
C THR A 99 4.16 1.04 0.60
N GLN A 100 2.98 1.68 0.74
CA GLN A 100 2.74 2.62 1.84
C GLN A 100 2.79 1.88 3.18
N THR A 101 2.19 0.70 3.26
CA THR A 101 2.24 -0.15 4.46
C THR A 101 3.67 -0.47 4.87
N LEU A 102 4.54 -0.83 3.92
CA LEU A 102 5.96 -1.09 4.20
C LEU A 102 6.69 0.17 4.71
N THR A 103 6.35 1.34 4.16
CA THR A 103 6.89 2.62 4.64
C THR A 103 6.45 2.92 6.07
N ASP A 104 5.17 2.70 6.37
CA ASP A 104 4.62 2.91 7.72
C ASP A 104 5.25 1.94 8.73
N LEU A 105 5.38 0.65 8.39
CA LEU A 105 6.07 -0.33 9.22
C LEU A 105 7.54 0.04 9.46
N LEU A 106 8.25 0.48 8.41
CA LEU A 106 9.64 0.92 8.54
C LEU A 106 9.75 2.14 9.45
N THR A 107 8.83 3.09 9.34
CA THR A 107 8.78 4.29 10.20
C THR A 107 8.58 3.89 11.66
N ILE A 108 7.58 3.05 11.94
CA ILE A 108 7.32 2.54 13.30
C ILE A 108 8.57 1.81 13.83
N TYR A 109 9.17 0.94 13.03
CA TYR A 109 10.36 0.20 13.44
C TYR A 109 11.55 1.13 13.76
N ARG A 110 11.77 2.17 12.95
CA ARG A 110 12.88 3.13 13.18
C ARG A 110 12.65 3.98 14.42
N GLU A 111 11.42 4.40 14.69
CA GLU A 111 11.09 5.27 15.83
C GLU A 111 10.94 4.48 17.15
N LYS A 112 10.44 3.25 17.09
CA LYS A 112 10.15 2.44 18.29
C LYS A 112 11.13 1.28 18.50
N GLY A 113 11.94 0.93 17.51
CA GLY A 113 12.87 -0.22 17.56
C GLY A 113 12.18 -1.59 17.50
N ARG A 114 10.85 -1.62 17.35
CA ARG A 114 10.04 -2.85 17.34
C ARG A 114 8.76 -2.68 16.53
N LEU A 115 8.13 -3.80 16.17
CA LEU A 115 6.82 -3.86 15.52
C LEU A 115 5.76 -4.60 16.35
N ASP A 116 6.04 -4.84 17.61
CA ASP A 116 5.18 -5.50 18.59
C ASP A 116 5.03 -4.65 19.86
N ASN A 117 4.10 -5.05 20.74
CA ASN A 117 3.94 -4.47 22.09
C ASN A 117 3.76 -2.95 22.09
N TYR A 118 2.81 -2.42 21.31
CA TYR A 118 2.46 -0.99 21.33
C TYR A 118 0.98 -0.75 20.99
N THR A 119 0.52 0.46 21.28
CA THR A 119 -0.83 0.90 20.97
C THR A 119 -0.80 1.86 19.79
N ILE A 120 -1.55 1.55 18.74
CA ILE A 120 -1.67 2.39 17.55
C ILE A 120 -3.08 2.94 17.38
N GLY A 121 -3.18 4.26 17.20
CA GLY A 121 -4.40 4.95 16.82
C GLY A 121 -4.52 5.09 15.31
N PHE A 122 -5.71 4.80 14.78
CA PHE A 122 -6.08 5.11 13.40
C PHE A 122 -7.15 6.17 13.43
N CYS A 123 -6.85 7.36 12.87
CA CYS A 123 -7.73 8.52 12.99
C CYS A 123 -8.19 9.04 11.62
N GLY A 124 -9.46 9.40 11.51
CA GLY A 124 -10.05 10.04 10.35
C GLY A 124 -10.98 9.17 9.52
N ASP A 125 -10.81 9.14 8.20
CA ASP A 125 -11.59 8.29 7.30
C ASP A 125 -11.07 6.85 7.30
N LEU A 126 -11.66 6.03 8.15
CA LEU A 126 -11.32 4.61 8.25
C LEU A 126 -12.15 3.74 7.29
N LYS A 127 -13.20 4.32 6.69
CA LYS A 127 -14.10 3.60 5.80
C LYS A 127 -13.51 3.42 4.40
N PHE A 128 -12.94 4.48 3.85
CA PHE A 128 -12.38 4.52 2.50
C PHE A 128 -10.86 4.57 2.48
N GLY A 129 -10.22 4.66 3.65
CA GLY A 129 -8.78 4.77 3.81
C GLY A 129 -8.05 3.44 3.52
N ARG A 130 -7.73 3.17 2.25
CA ARG A 130 -7.00 1.95 1.84
C ARG A 130 -5.68 1.74 2.57
N THR A 131 -4.98 2.81 2.92
CA THR A 131 -3.74 2.75 3.70
C THR A 131 -4.00 2.22 5.11
N VAL A 132 -5.13 2.63 5.72
CA VAL A 132 -5.58 2.12 7.02
C VAL A 132 -5.86 0.61 6.92
N HIS A 133 -6.64 0.17 5.94
CA HIS A 133 -6.99 -1.25 5.77
C HIS A 133 -5.75 -2.12 5.60
N SER A 134 -4.82 -1.67 4.75
CA SER A 134 -3.57 -2.39 4.50
C SER A 134 -2.66 -2.44 5.74
N LEU A 135 -2.55 -1.33 6.47
CA LEU A 135 -1.72 -1.26 7.68
C LEU A 135 -2.32 -2.08 8.83
N VAL A 136 -3.63 -2.03 9.03
CA VAL A 136 -4.33 -2.88 10.03
C VAL A 136 -4.08 -4.35 9.74
N ASN A 137 -4.22 -4.78 8.48
CA ASN A 137 -3.97 -6.16 8.08
C ASN A 137 -2.50 -6.57 8.26
N ALA A 138 -1.55 -5.68 7.99
CA ALA A 138 -0.14 -5.96 8.20
C ALA A 138 0.20 -6.07 9.70
N LEU A 139 -0.23 -5.11 10.50
CA LEU A 139 0.05 -5.06 11.95
C LEU A 139 -0.65 -6.17 12.73
N SER A 140 -1.77 -6.68 12.26
CA SER A 140 -2.45 -7.82 12.89
C SER A 140 -1.65 -9.13 12.87
N ARG A 141 -0.48 -9.13 12.21
CA ARG A 141 0.45 -10.29 12.17
C ARG A 141 1.53 -10.22 13.25
N TYR A 142 1.62 -9.10 13.95
CA TYR A 142 2.58 -8.89 15.04
C TYR A 142 1.90 -9.06 16.40
N ASP A 143 2.68 -9.39 17.41
CA ASP A 143 2.16 -9.71 18.74
C ASP A 143 1.87 -8.45 19.57
N ASN A 144 0.81 -8.53 20.40
CA ASN A 144 0.46 -7.53 21.40
C ASN A 144 0.30 -6.10 20.84
N ILE A 145 -0.32 -5.97 19.68
CA ILE A 145 -0.73 -4.67 19.13
C ILE A 145 -2.12 -4.32 19.63
N ASN A 146 -2.28 -3.17 20.25
CA ASN A 146 -3.56 -2.62 20.63
C ASN A 146 -4.05 -1.63 19.57
N PHE A 147 -5.19 -1.90 18.97
CA PHE A 147 -5.79 -1.06 17.93
C PHE A 147 -6.83 -0.13 18.51
N VAL A 148 -6.67 1.17 18.27
CA VAL A 148 -7.66 2.20 18.63
C VAL A 148 -8.14 2.90 17.35
N PHE A 149 -9.42 2.74 17.03
CA PHE A 149 -10.04 3.35 15.85
C PHE A 149 -10.79 4.62 16.24
N ILE A 150 -10.39 5.74 15.68
CA ILE A 150 -10.87 7.08 16.04
C ILE A 150 -11.50 7.70 14.80
N SER A 151 -12.84 7.73 14.75
CA SER A 151 -13.54 8.24 13.57
C SER A 151 -14.97 8.64 13.87
N PRO A 152 -15.57 9.54 13.09
CA PRO A 152 -17.01 9.73 13.06
C PRO A 152 -17.76 8.42 12.76
N GLN A 153 -19.02 8.33 13.15
CA GLN A 153 -19.81 7.10 13.01
C GLN A 153 -19.92 6.62 11.56
N GLU A 154 -20.08 7.55 10.63
CA GLU A 154 -20.22 7.31 9.19
C GLU A 154 -18.91 6.88 8.50
N LEU A 155 -17.76 7.14 9.13
CA LEU A 155 -16.42 6.83 8.61
C LEU A 155 -15.72 5.70 9.37
N LYS A 156 -16.47 4.90 10.11
CA LYS A 156 -15.92 3.73 10.83
C LYS A 156 -15.29 2.71 9.92
N LEU A 157 -14.28 2.03 10.46
CA LEU A 157 -13.63 0.90 9.81
C LEU A 157 -14.67 -0.15 9.36
N PRO A 158 -14.64 -0.59 8.10
CA PRO A 158 -15.58 -1.57 7.57
C PRO A 158 -15.61 -2.88 8.36
N ARG A 159 -16.76 -3.52 8.36
CA ARG A 159 -16.96 -4.78 9.09
C ARG A 159 -16.03 -5.89 8.59
N TYR A 160 -15.86 -6.00 7.27
CA TYR A 160 -15.01 -7.03 6.68
C TYR A 160 -13.55 -6.91 7.13
N VAL A 161 -12.99 -5.70 7.21
CA VAL A 161 -11.61 -5.49 7.69
C VAL A 161 -11.48 -5.94 9.16
N LYS A 162 -12.46 -5.58 10.00
CA LYS A 162 -12.47 -6.01 11.41
C LYS A 162 -12.56 -7.52 11.57
N GLU A 163 -13.38 -8.16 10.76
CA GLU A 163 -13.57 -9.62 10.80
C GLU A 163 -12.34 -10.37 10.30
N GLU A 164 -11.81 -9.98 9.16
CA GLU A 164 -10.69 -10.66 8.52
C GLU A 164 -9.35 -10.41 9.23
N ALA A 165 -9.06 -9.16 9.59
CA ALA A 165 -7.76 -8.82 10.16
C ALA A 165 -7.68 -9.01 11.68
N LEU A 166 -8.75 -8.74 12.42
CA LEU A 166 -8.72 -8.67 13.88
C LEU A 166 -9.48 -9.84 14.53
N LYS A 167 -10.78 -9.97 14.25
CA LYS A 167 -11.61 -11.00 14.92
C LYS A 167 -11.17 -12.42 14.61
N SER A 168 -10.80 -12.71 13.37
CA SER A 168 -10.30 -14.03 12.98
C SER A 168 -9.04 -14.46 13.73
N ARG A 169 -8.31 -13.48 14.28
CA ARG A 169 -7.07 -13.67 15.05
C ARG A 169 -7.25 -13.45 16.56
N GLY A 170 -8.47 -13.19 17.01
CA GLY A 170 -8.76 -12.91 18.42
C GLY A 170 -8.17 -11.57 18.93
N ILE A 171 -7.87 -10.64 18.04
CA ILE A 171 -7.28 -9.36 18.41
C ILE A 171 -8.37 -8.39 18.87
N ALA A 172 -8.22 -7.89 20.09
CA ALA A 172 -9.09 -6.87 20.66
C ALA A 172 -8.79 -5.50 20.08
N TYR A 173 -9.82 -4.66 19.96
CA TYR A 173 -9.70 -3.28 19.53
C TYR A 173 -10.74 -2.40 20.23
N SER A 174 -10.45 -1.11 20.34
CA SER A 174 -11.39 -0.08 20.81
C SER A 174 -11.80 0.88 19.69
N GLN A 175 -12.96 1.51 19.85
CA GLN A 175 -13.48 2.51 18.93
C GLN A 175 -13.98 3.73 19.70
N THR A 176 -13.61 4.92 19.24
CA THR A 176 -14.03 6.19 19.84
C THR A 176 -14.20 7.26 18.77
N THR A 177 -14.86 8.35 19.11
CA THR A 177 -14.88 9.60 18.33
C THR A 177 -13.98 10.67 18.94
N ASP A 178 -13.45 10.43 20.15
CA ASP A 178 -12.69 11.38 20.94
C ASP A 178 -11.18 11.04 20.85
N LEU A 179 -10.46 11.79 20.02
CA LEU A 179 -9.02 11.64 19.86
C LEU A 179 -8.28 12.12 21.12
N GLU A 180 -8.71 13.23 21.71
CA GLU A 180 -8.00 13.84 22.85
C GLU A 180 -7.97 12.91 24.07
N ALA A 181 -9.07 12.22 24.31
CA ALA A 181 -9.20 11.28 25.43
C ALA A 181 -8.26 10.06 25.32
N VAL A 182 -7.92 9.63 24.09
CA VAL A 182 -7.09 8.44 23.89
C VAL A 182 -5.65 8.76 23.50
N LEU A 183 -5.36 9.97 23.06
CA LEU A 183 -4.03 10.38 22.59
C LEU A 183 -2.88 10.05 23.59
N PRO A 184 -3.02 10.25 24.91
CA PRO A 184 -1.97 9.91 25.86
C PRO A 184 -1.63 8.41 25.96
N GLN A 185 -2.49 7.54 25.43
CA GLN A 185 -2.33 6.09 25.47
C GLN A 185 -1.70 5.54 24.18
N LEU A 186 -1.54 6.38 23.15
CA LEU A 186 -1.07 5.95 21.83
C LEU A 186 0.44 6.09 21.72
N ASP A 187 1.08 5.03 21.26
CA ASP A 187 2.50 5.03 20.87
C ASP A 187 2.73 5.56 19.47
N ALA A 188 1.75 5.37 18.58
CA ALA A 188 1.77 5.81 17.20
C ALA A 188 0.36 6.20 16.74
N VAL A 189 0.27 7.14 15.81
CA VAL A 189 -0.99 7.53 15.17
C VAL A 189 -0.81 7.52 13.65
N SER A 190 -1.65 6.74 12.98
CA SER A 190 -1.85 6.83 11.53
C SER A 190 -3.12 7.63 11.27
N TYR A 191 -3.04 8.71 10.51
CA TYR A 191 -4.21 9.51 10.19
C TYR A 191 -4.43 9.61 8.68
N THR A 192 -5.67 9.51 8.28
CA THR A 192 -6.13 9.83 6.93
C THR A 192 -6.66 11.25 6.90
N HIS A 193 -6.36 11.97 5.85
CA HIS A 193 -6.66 13.39 5.65
C HIS A 193 -7.87 13.89 6.43
N LEU A 194 -7.61 14.61 7.50
CA LEU A 194 -8.52 15.60 8.03
C LEU A 194 -8.10 16.90 7.33
N THR A 195 -8.89 17.38 6.39
CA THR A 195 -8.86 18.81 6.06
C THR A 195 -9.29 19.51 7.31
N LEU A 196 -8.33 20.04 8.05
CA LEU A 196 -8.65 21.00 9.11
C LEU A 196 -9.33 22.18 8.43
N PRO A 197 -10.43 22.69 9.02
CA PRO A 197 -11.12 23.86 8.52
C PRO A 197 -10.22 25.07 8.49
#